data_b0df88aa9d8d046adc16df09aa30a48c
#
_entry.id   b0df88aa9d8d046adc16df09aa30a48c
#
_cell.length_a   1.000
_cell.length_b   1.000
_cell.length_c   1.000
_cell.angle_alpha   90.00
_cell.angle_beta   90.00
_cell.angle_gamma   90.00
#
_symmetry.space_group_name_H-M   'P 1'
#
loop_
_entity.id
_entity.type
_entity.pdbx_description
1 polymer ?
#
loop_
_entity_poly.entity_id
_entity_poly.type
_entity_poly.pdbx_seq_one_letter_code
_entity_poly.pdbx_strand_id
1 'polypeptide(L)'
;MNKSYVYFMANKNNTTIYIGVTSNLVKRVYEHKTKKFKGFTAKYNCNKLVYYEEFTDINQAIAREKQLKAGNRKRKEALINAVNLDWKDLSEGWLFYFDN
;
A
#
# COMPACT_ATOMS: atom_id res chain seq x y z
N MET A 1 3.17 -0.90 -21.31
CA MET A 1 3.57 0.34 -20.67
C MET A 1 3.72 0.12 -19.17
N ASN A 2 4.84 0.54 -18.63
CA ASN A 2 5.13 0.29 -17.22
C ASN A 2 4.41 1.31 -16.34
N LYS A 3 3.76 0.81 -15.29
CA LYS A 3 3.12 1.65 -14.29
C LYS A 3 3.83 1.46 -12.95
N SER A 4 3.74 2.47 -12.12
CA SER A 4 4.25 2.43 -10.76
C SER A 4 3.18 2.92 -9.82
N TYR A 5 3.28 2.52 -8.56
CA TYR A 5 2.24 2.79 -7.57
C TYR A 5 2.87 3.21 -6.26
N VAL A 6 2.24 4.19 -5.62
CA VAL A 6 2.42 4.41 -4.19
C VAL A 6 1.23 3.77 -3.51
N TYR A 7 1.45 3.02 -2.45
CA TYR A 7 0.38 2.27 -1.80
C TYR A 7 0.49 2.34 -0.28
N PHE A 8 -0.65 2.22 0.37
CA PHE A 8 -0.75 2.21 1.84
C PHE A 8 -1.27 0.86 2.28
N MET A 9 -0.53 0.18 3.14
CA MET A 9 -0.99 -1.04 3.80
C MET A 9 -1.29 -0.71 5.26
N ALA A 10 -2.37 -1.27 5.78
CA ALA A 10 -2.76 -1.07 7.17
C ALA A 10 -2.98 -2.42 7.85
N ASN A 11 -2.87 -2.43 9.18
CA ASN A 11 -3.24 -3.59 9.97
C ASN A 11 -4.76 -3.60 10.18
N LYS A 12 -5.27 -4.69 10.71
CA LYS A 12 -6.71 -4.90 10.90
C LYS A 12 -7.39 -3.75 11.66
N ASN A 13 -6.73 -3.23 12.67
CA ASN A 13 -7.29 -2.19 13.54
C ASN A 13 -6.98 -0.77 13.09
N ASN A 14 -6.33 -0.61 11.94
CA ASN A 14 -5.99 0.69 11.37
C ASN A 14 -5.10 1.56 12.27
N THR A 15 -4.35 0.92 13.16
CA THR A 15 -3.44 1.64 14.06
C THR A 15 -2.08 1.90 13.42
N THR A 16 -1.73 1.14 12.39
CA THR A 16 -0.44 1.23 11.72
C THR A 16 -0.66 1.35 10.22
N ILE A 17 0.02 2.30 9.59
CA ILE A 17 0.01 2.50 8.14
C ILE A 17 1.43 2.39 7.63
N TYR A 18 1.63 1.56 6.61
CA TYR A 18 2.89 1.46 5.88
C TYR A 18 2.70 2.07 4.49
N ILE A 19 3.67 2.87 4.04
CA ILE A 19 3.65 3.46 2.71
C ILE A 19 4.83 2.90 1.93
N GLY A 20 4.55 2.41 0.72
CA GLY A 20 5.58 1.88 -0.16
C GLY A 20 5.37 2.30 -1.61
N VAL A 21 6.36 1.99 -2.44
CA VAL A 21 6.32 2.21 -3.87
C VAL A 21 6.68 0.91 -4.57
N THR A 22 6.00 0.62 -5.68
CA THR A 22 6.24 -0.62 -6.42
C THR A 22 5.88 -0.46 -7.89
N SER A 23 6.53 -1.24 -8.75
CA SER A 23 6.13 -1.36 -10.15
C SER A 23 5.14 -2.50 -10.39
N ASN A 24 4.82 -3.28 -9.35
CA ASN A 24 3.86 -4.39 -9.45
C ASN A 24 3.02 -4.46 -8.18
N LEU A 25 1.90 -3.74 -8.19
CA LEU A 25 1.06 -3.61 -6.99
C LEU A 25 0.48 -4.96 -6.55
N VAL A 26 -0.03 -5.75 -7.48
CA VAL A 26 -0.66 -7.03 -7.15
C VAL A 26 0.34 -7.97 -6.47
N LYS A 27 1.53 -8.10 -7.05
CA LYS A 27 2.57 -8.95 -6.47
C LYS A 27 3.01 -8.45 -5.10
N ARG A 28 3.19 -7.14 -4.94
CA ARG A 28 3.63 -6.56 -3.67
C ARG A 28 2.58 -6.75 -2.58
N VAL A 29 1.30 -6.60 -2.90
CA VAL A 29 0.22 -6.85 -1.94
C VAL A 29 0.22 -8.32 -1.52
N TYR A 30 0.39 -9.23 -2.48
CA TYR A 30 0.52 -10.66 -2.19
C TYR A 30 1.68 -10.93 -1.21
N GLU A 31 2.83 -10.31 -1.46
CA GLU A 31 4.00 -10.48 -0.59
C GLU A 31 3.76 -9.97 0.83
N HIS A 32 3.04 -8.85 0.96
CA HIS A 32 2.67 -8.36 2.29
C HIS A 32 1.70 -9.31 3.00
N LYS A 33 0.69 -9.79 2.29
CA LYS A 33 -0.31 -10.69 2.87
C LYS A 33 0.29 -12.01 3.32
N THR A 34 1.27 -12.52 2.58
CA THR A 34 1.93 -13.80 2.89
C THR A 34 3.17 -13.63 3.76
N LYS A 35 3.51 -12.39 4.12
CA LYS A 35 4.68 -12.03 4.91
C LYS A 35 6.01 -12.45 4.26
N LYS A 36 6.01 -12.62 2.93
CA LYS A 36 7.24 -12.82 2.18
C LYS A 36 8.10 -11.56 2.18
N PHE A 37 7.44 -10.40 2.21
CA PHE A 37 8.09 -9.12 2.37
C PHE A 37 8.32 -8.92 3.87
N LYS A 38 9.54 -9.21 4.32
CA LYS A 38 9.90 -9.17 5.74
C LYS A 38 10.05 -7.72 6.23
N GLY A 39 10.04 -7.54 7.55
CA GLY A 39 10.28 -6.26 8.17
C GLY A 39 9.02 -5.65 8.76
N PHE A 40 8.84 -4.34 8.56
CA PHE A 40 7.79 -3.57 9.22
C PHE A 40 6.39 -4.14 9.00
N THR A 41 6.00 -4.41 7.75
CA THR A 41 4.64 -4.87 7.45
C THR A 41 4.36 -6.26 8.01
N ALA A 42 5.36 -7.14 8.01
CA ALA A 42 5.22 -8.48 8.59
C ALA A 42 5.10 -8.38 10.12
N LYS A 43 5.92 -7.52 10.74
CA LYS A 43 5.93 -7.35 12.18
C LYS A 43 4.60 -6.80 12.71
N TYR A 44 4.03 -5.83 12.00
CA TYR A 44 2.81 -5.15 12.44
C TYR A 44 1.54 -5.64 11.74
N ASN A 45 1.64 -6.72 10.95
CA ASN A 45 0.51 -7.32 10.25
C ASN A 45 -0.22 -6.34 9.33
N CYS A 46 0.53 -5.50 8.61
CA CYS A 46 -0.02 -4.57 7.63
C CYS A 46 -0.34 -5.34 6.34
N ASN A 47 -1.46 -6.04 6.33
CA ASN A 47 -1.83 -6.94 5.24
C ASN A 47 -3.08 -6.50 4.48
N LYS A 48 -3.58 -5.30 4.76
CA LYS A 48 -4.79 -4.76 4.14
C LYS A 48 -4.41 -3.56 3.28
N LEU A 49 -4.73 -3.60 1.99
CA LEU A 49 -4.48 -2.48 1.07
C LEU A 49 -5.60 -1.46 1.23
N VAL A 50 -5.30 -0.26 1.73
CA VAL A 50 -6.34 0.73 2.01
C VAL A 50 -6.32 1.93 1.06
N TYR A 51 -5.24 2.12 0.28
CA TYR A 51 -5.12 3.25 -0.63
C TYR A 51 -3.98 3.01 -1.62
N TYR A 52 -4.11 3.53 -2.84
CA TYR A 52 -2.98 3.56 -3.77
C TYR A 52 -3.17 4.65 -4.81
N GLU A 53 -2.04 5.09 -5.38
CA GLU A 53 -1.99 6.05 -6.49
C GLU A 53 -1.16 5.44 -7.61
N GLU A 54 -1.57 5.66 -8.85
CA GLU A 54 -0.91 5.12 -10.03
C GLU A 54 -0.10 6.21 -10.74
N PHE A 55 1.08 5.85 -11.20
CA PHE A 55 1.98 6.75 -11.92
C PHE A 55 2.52 6.05 -13.17
N THR A 56 2.81 6.82 -14.21
CA THR A 56 3.48 6.30 -15.42
C THR A 56 5.00 6.42 -15.33
N ASP A 57 5.52 7.16 -14.34
CA ASP A 57 6.94 7.39 -14.13
C ASP A 57 7.30 7.01 -12.70
N ILE A 58 8.22 6.04 -12.55
CA ILE A 58 8.66 5.56 -11.23
C ILE A 58 9.29 6.70 -10.40
N ASN A 59 9.94 7.65 -11.03
CA ASN A 59 10.55 8.77 -10.31
C ASN A 59 9.50 9.65 -9.65
N GLN A 60 8.37 9.86 -10.31
CA GLN A 60 7.25 10.59 -9.73
C GLN A 60 6.63 9.82 -8.57
N ALA A 61 6.52 8.50 -8.69
CA ALA A 61 6.01 7.67 -7.61
C ALA A 61 6.92 7.72 -6.39
N ILE A 62 8.24 7.66 -6.59
CA ILE A 62 9.22 7.74 -5.50
C ILE A 62 9.13 9.09 -4.80
N ALA A 63 9.03 10.18 -5.58
CA ALA A 63 8.89 11.52 -5.01
C ALA A 63 7.62 11.64 -4.17
N ARG A 64 6.51 11.09 -4.67
CA ARG A 64 5.24 11.09 -3.96
C ARG A 64 5.30 10.28 -2.66
N GLU A 65 5.94 9.11 -2.71
CA GLU A 65 6.12 8.28 -1.51
C GLU A 65 6.87 9.04 -0.42
N LYS A 66 7.95 9.72 -0.79
CA LYS A 66 8.72 10.52 0.17
C LYS A 66 7.88 11.66 0.75
N GLN A 67 7.11 12.34 -0.08
CA GLN A 67 6.23 13.41 0.35
C GLN A 67 5.20 12.89 1.36
N LEU A 68 4.58 11.75 1.07
CA LEU A 68 3.55 11.19 1.94
C LEU A 68 4.13 10.67 3.24
N LYS A 69 5.32 10.07 3.21
CA LYS A 69 6.00 9.61 4.44
C LYS A 69 6.35 10.78 5.36
N ALA A 70 6.70 11.93 4.79
CA ALA A 70 7.04 13.13 5.56
C ALA A 70 5.80 13.79 6.18
N GLY A 71 4.60 13.50 5.69
CA GLY A 71 3.36 14.04 6.20
C GLY A 71 2.95 13.39 7.51
N ASN A 72 2.05 14.04 8.25
CA ASN A 72 1.53 13.49 9.48
C ASN A 72 0.43 12.45 9.20
N ARG A 73 0.03 11.74 10.25
CA ARG A 73 -1.00 10.69 10.12
C ARG A 73 -2.34 11.25 9.62
N LYS A 74 -2.71 12.44 10.08
CA LYS A 74 -4.00 13.05 9.70
C LYS A 74 -4.10 13.25 8.19
N ARG A 75 -3.00 13.65 7.56
CA ARG A 75 -2.96 13.82 6.09
C ARG A 75 -3.12 12.48 5.38
N LYS A 76 -2.47 11.44 5.89
CA LYS A 76 -2.59 10.09 5.34
C LYS A 76 -4.02 9.58 5.48
N GLU A 77 -4.61 9.77 6.65
CA GLU A 77 -6.01 9.38 6.88
C GLU A 77 -6.96 10.11 5.94
N ALA A 78 -6.72 11.40 5.70
CA ALA A 78 -7.57 12.17 4.80
C ALA A 78 -7.58 11.60 3.38
N LEU A 79 -6.41 11.17 2.88
CA LEU A 79 -6.31 10.54 1.56
C LEU A 79 -7.09 9.24 1.50
N ILE A 80 -6.95 8.40 2.52
CA ILE A 80 -7.68 7.14 2.59
C ILE A 80 -9.18 7.39 2.66
N ASN A 81 -9.60 8.27 3.55
CA ASN A 81 -11.02 8.55 3.80
C ASN A 81 -11.72 9.13 2.58
N ALA A 82 -11.00 9.87 1.73
CA ALA A 82 -11.58 10.47 0.53
C ALA A 82 -12.09 9.43 -0.46
N VAL A 83 -11.48 8.22 -0.50
CA VAL A 83 -11.84 7.18 -1.47
C VAL A 83 -12.22 5.85 -0.81
N ASN A 84 -11.93 5.67 0.47
CA ASN A 84 -12.14 4.39 1.17
C ASN A 84 -12.46 4.67 2.63
N LEU A 85 -13.60 5.30 2.88
CA LEU A 85 -13.98 5.78 4.21
C LEU A 85 -14.00 4.65 5.25
N ASP A 86 -14.37 3.44 4.84
CA ASP A 86 -14.46 2.30 5.76
C ASP A 86 -13.13 1.54 5.91
N TRP A 87 -12.09 1.99 5.25
CA TRP A 87 -10.76 1.35 5.28
C TRP A 87 -10.83 -0.14 4.92
N LYS A 88 -11.62 -0.45 3.91
CA LYS A 88 -11.72 -1.81 3.41
C LYS A 88 -10.43 -2.21 2.72
N ASP A 89 -10.17 -3.51 2.68
CA ASP A 89 -9.06 -4.04 1.90
C ASP A 89 -9.43 -3.96 0.41
N LEU A 90 -8.81 -3.04 -0.31
CA LEU A 90 -9.08 -2.82 -1.73
C LEU A 90 -8.62 -4.00 -2.60
N SER A 91 -7.79 -4.89 -2.06
CA SER A 91 -7.33 -6.08 -2.78
C SER A 91 -8.25 -7.29 -2.56
N GLU A 92 -9.32 -7.14 -1.81
CA GLU A 92 -10.28 -8.21 -1.60
C GLU A 92 -10.87 -8.65 -2.94
N GLY A 93 -10.85 -9.95 -3.19
CA GLY A 93 -11.30 -10.50 -4.45
C GLY A 93 -10.23 -10.57 -5.54
N TRP A 94 -9.05 -10.03 -5.31
CA TRP A 94 -7.96 -10.16 -6.28
C TRP A 94 -7.47 -11.60 -6.33
N LEU A 95 -7.13 -12.05 -7.53
CA LEU A 95 -6.60 -13.39 -7.73
C LEU A 95 -5.08 -13.32 -7.78
N PHE A 96 -4.43 -14.13 -6.95
CA PHE A 96 -2.98 -14.17 -6.87
C PHE A 96 -2.47 -15.48 -7.48
N TYR A 97 -1.78 -15.37 -8.62
CA TYR A 97 -1.27 -16.52 -9.37
C TYR A 97 0.26 -16.63 -9.25
N PHE A 98 0.81 -16.20 -8.14
CA PHE A 98 2.26 -16.23 -7.94
C PHE A 98 2.68 -17.52 -7.24
N ASP A 99 3.67 -18.16 -7.80
CA ASP A 99 4.23 -19.37 -7.18
C ASP A 99 5.04 -19.00 -5.94
N ASN A 100 5.04 -19.91 -5.02
CA ASN A 100 5.81 -19.77 -3.79
C ASN A 100 7.25 -20.21 -3.95
#